data_d2d02c992527ad17bbb81b15bb5f5c94
#
_entry.id   d2d02c992527ad17bbb81b15bb5f5c94
#
_cell.length_a   1.000
_cell.length_b   1.000
_cell.length_c   1.000
_cell.angle_alpha   90.00
_cell.angle_beta   90.00
_cell.angle_gamma   90.00
#
_symmetry.space_group_name_H-M   'P 1'
#
loop_
_entity.id
_entity.type
_entity.pdbx_description
1 polymer ?
#
loop_
_entity_poly.entity_id
_entity_poly.type
_entity_poly.pdbx_seq_one_letter_code
_entity_poly.pdbx_strand_id
1 'polypeptide(L)'
;MIDVKISDQIREKVPAYKVVVIEADIKNPATSDELWHEIQEASRRLRESIEMEQVNKRPAIKATREAYKALGKEPNRYRPSAEALNRRCVKGLELYRSLSVIDLVNLVSIESGHSIGAFDRDAVAGDMIELGVGEEGEPYEAIGRGALNIACLPVFRDAIGGIGTPTSDNDRTKLSETTKKLLITLNIYGSGEMNDEAVTERLMALLIKYASARNIMKSVYRADCAE
;
A
#
# COMPACT_ATOMS: atom_id res chain seq x y z
N MET A 1 -6.57 -16.01 -9.60
CA MET A 1 -6.42 -14.79 -8.79
C MET A 1 -6.27 -15.21 -7.35
N ILE A 2 -5.40 -14.54 -6.57
CA ILE A 2 -5.24 -14.80 -5.15
C ILE A 2 -6.53 -14.51 -4.39
N ASP A 3 -6.88 -15.36 -3.44
CA ASP A 3 -8.01 -15.12 -2.55
C ASP A 3 -7.58 -14.33 -1.31
N VAL A 4 -8.50 -13.59 -0.69
CA VAL A 4 -8.20 -12.79 0.50
C VAL A 4 -9.21 -13.08 1.60
N LYS A 5 -8.69 -13.61 2.69
CA LYS A 5 -9.44 -13.76 3.93
C LYS A 5 -9.19 -12.56 4.85
N ILE A 6 -10.26 -12.00 5.41
CA ILE A 6 -10.18 -10.94 6.42
C ILE A 6 -10.52 -11.56 7.76
N SER A 7 -9.62 -11.45 8.74
CA SER A 7 -9.81 -12.03 10.07
C SER A 7 -10.96 -11.36 10.84
N ASP A 8 -11.58 -12.11 11.76
CA ASP A 8 -12.67 -11.60 12.60
C ASP A 8 -12.24 -10.37 13.41
N GLN A 9 -10.99 -10.34 13.89
CA GLN A 9 -10.45 -9.19 14.62
C GLN A 9 -10.42 -7.91 13.78
N ILE A 10 -10.10 -8.01 12.48
CA ILE A 10 -10.17 -6.86 11.56
C ILE A 10 -11.63 -6.49 11.30
N ARG A 11 -12.52 -7.47 11.08
CA ARG A 11 -13.95 -7.25 10.85
C ARG A 11 -14.60 -6.51 12.03
N GLU A 12 -14.28 -6.92 13.24
CA GLU A 12 -14.82 -6.32 14.47
C GLU A 12 -14.30 -4.90 14.72
N LYS A 13 -12.97 -4.70 14.62
CA LYS A 13 -12.34 -3.43 15.02
C LYS A 13 -12.27 -2.39 13.92
N VAL A 14 -12.32 -2.81 12.68
CA VAL A 14 -12.21 -1.95 11.48
C VAL A 14 -13.26 -2.34 10.43
N PRO A 15 -14.55 -2.30 10.76
CA PRO A 15 -15.64 -2.80 9.89
C PRO A 15 -15.74 -2.06 8.56
N ALA A 16 -15.28 -0.81 8.47
CA ALA A 16 -15.24 -0.04 7.23
C ALA A 16 -14.12 -0.45 6.27
N TYR A 17 -13.24 -1.38 6.68
CA TYR A 17 -12.10 -1.79 5.85
C TYR A 17 -12.54 -2.51 4.59
N LYS A 18 -11.89 -2.17 3.51
CA LYS A 18 -11.89 -2.92 2.26
C LYS A 18 -10.51 -2.91 1.62
N VAL A 19 -10.24 -3.91 0.81
CA VAL A 19 -9.04 -3.96 -0.02
C VAL A 19 -9.41 -4.19 -1.46
N VAL A 20 -8.79 -3.43 -2.36
CA VAL A 20 -8.79 -3.74 -3.79
C VAL A 20 -7.52 -4.51 -4.07
N VAL A 21 -7.67 -5.72 -4.58
CA VAL A 21 -6.56 -6.59 -5.00
C VAL A 21 -6.46 -6.53 -6.52
N ILE A 22 -5.24 -6.29 -7.00
CA ILE A 22 -4.94 -6.29 -8.43
C ILE A 22 -3.80 -7.28 -8.68
N GLU A 23 -4.00 -8.20 -9.62
CA GLU A 23 -2.93 -9.03 -10.19
C GLU A 23 -2.75 -8.68 -11.65
N ALA A 24 -1.51 -8.70 -12.12
CA ALA A 24 -1.19 -8.42 -13.52
C ALA A 24 0.14 -9.05 -13.93
N ASP A 25 0.27 -9.37 -15.21
CA ASP A 25 1.58 -9.59 -15.82
C ASP A 25 2.21 -8.24 -16.15
N ILE A 26 3.47 -8.03 -15.77
CA ILE A 26 4.14 -6.74 -15.87
C ILE A 26 5.56 -6.84 -16.44
N LYS A 27 6.11 -5.67 -16.78
CA LYS A 27 7.53 -5.38 -16.80
C LYS A 27 7.82 -4.32 -15.74
N ASN A 28 8.89 -4.50 -14.99
CA ASN A 28 9.25 -3.58 -13.91
C ASN A 28 10.63 -2.94 -14.14
N PRO A 29 10.82 -2.15 -15.23
CA PRO A 29 12.08 -1.49 -15.51
C PRO A 29 12.36 -0.35 -14.52
N ALA A 30 13.56 0.22 -14.59
CA ALA A 30 13.87 1.49 -13.96
C ALA A 30 12.84 2.56 -14.36
N THR A 31 12.51 3.44 -13.44
CA THR A 31 11.51 4.50 -13.64
C THR A 31 11.93 5.44 -14.78
N SER A 32 11.03 5.64 -15.76
CA SER A 32 11.24 6.56 -16.87
C SER A 32 11.23 8.04 -16.42
N ASP A 33 11.83 8.92 -17.23
CA ASP A 33 11.82 10.37 -16.96
C ASP A 33 10.38 10.92 -16.96
N GLU A 34 9.51 10.38 -17.80
CA GLU A 34 8.11 10.79 -17.89
C GLU A 34 7.35 10.47 -16.58
N LEU A 35 7.47 9.23 -16.05
CA LEU A 35 6.87 8.87 -14.78
C LEU A 35 7.47 9.70 -13.64
N TRP A 36 8.79 9.89 -13.65
CA TRP A 36 9.46 10.68 -12.63
C TRP A 36 8.97 12.13 -12.60
N HIS A 37 8.75 12.71 -13.78
CA HIS A 37 8.17 14.06 -13.89
C HIS A 37 6.73 14.11 -13.31
N GLU A 38 5.87 13.13 -13.60
CA GLU A 38 4.52 13.06 -12.98
C GLU A 38 4.61 13.04 -11.44
N ILE A 39 5.56 12.28 -10.88
CA ILE A 39 5.78 12.19 -9.42
C ILE A 39 6.23 13.53 -8.85
N GLN A 40 7.18 14.20 -9.50
CA GLN A 40 7.66 15.51 -9.07
C GLN A 40 6.53 16.56 -9.09
N GLU A 41 5.69 16.56 -10.11
CA GLU A 41 4.54 17.44 -10.23
C GLU A 41 3.48 17.14 -9.16
N ALA A 42 3.19 15.88 -8.87
CA ALA A 42 2.28 15.52 -7.79
C ALA A 42 2.82 15.94 -6.42
N SER A 43 4.12 15.73 -6.18
CA SER A 43 4.80 16.16 -4.96
C SER A 43 4.77 17.67 -4.79
N ARG A 44 5.02 18.44 -5.88
CA ARG A 44 4.96 19.90 -5.88
C ARG A 44 3.54 20.39 -5.56
N ARG A 45 2.51 19.87 -6.27
CA ARG A 45 1.10 20.22 -6.03
C ARG A 45 0.69 19.95 -4.59
N LEU A 46 1.07 18.80 -4.01
CA LEU A 46 0.77 18.48 -2.63
C LEU A 46 1.41 19.49 -1.68
N ARG A 47 2.70 19.81 -1.87
CA ARG A 47 3.43 20.80 -1.05
C ARG A 47 2.82 22.20 -1.10
N GLU A 48 2.26 22.59 -2.25
CA GLU A 48 1.62 23.90 -2.43
C GLU A 48 0.20 23.95 -1.89
N SER A 49 -0.44 22.80 -1.68
CA SER A 49 -1.86 22.70 -1.29
C SER A 49 -2.10 22.51 0.21
N ILE A 50 -1.15 21.96 0.96
CA ILE A 50 -1.33 21.67 2.39
C ILE A 50 -0.07 21.95 3.21
N GLU A 51 -0.29 22.28 4.49
CA GLU A 51 0.76 22.41 5.49
C GLU A 51 1.08 21.09 6.17
N MET A 52 2.24 21.01 6.85
CA MET A 52 2.71 19.79 7.52
C MET A 52 1.72 19.21 8.54
N GLU A 53 1.02 20.09 9.27
CA GLU A 53 0.02 19.75 10.29
C GLU A 53 -1.28 19.21 9.70
N GLN A 54 -1.47 19.34 8.39
CA GLN A 54 -2.63 18.83 7.66
C GLN A 54 -2.42 17.44 7.08
N VAL A 55 -1.18 16.99 6.93
CA VAL A 55 -0.87 15.67 6.32
C VAL A 55 -1.60 14.52 7.02
N ASN A 56 -1.56 14.46 8.35
CA ASN A 56 -2.24 13.41 9.11
C ASN A 56 -3.76 13.60 9.22
N LYS A 57 -4.29 14.70 8.69
CA LYS A 57 -5.72 15.01 8.62
C LYS A 57 -6.32 14.66 7.26
N ARG A 58 -5.50 14.37 6.24
CA ARG A 58 -5.99 13.88 4.95
C ARG A 58 -6.88 12.65 5.20
N PRO A 59 -8.08 12.57 4.59
CA PRO A 59 -9.10 11.58 4.97
C PRO A 59 -8.59 10.15 4.98
N ALA A 60 -7.94 9.67 3.93
CA ALA A 60 -7.42 8.30 3.83
C ALA A 60 -6.30 8.02 4.85
N ILE A 61 -5.39 8.99 5.07
CA ILE A 61 -4.33 8.87 6.08
C ILE A 61 -4.93 8.84 7.48
N LYS A 62 -5.90 9.72 7.76
CA LYS A 62 -6.60 9.79 9.06
C LYS A 62 -7.30 8.46 9.35
N ALA A 63 -8.05 7.91 8.38
CA ALA A 63 -8.73 6.64 8.53
C ALA A 63 -7.76 5.48 8.84
N THR A 64 -6.61 5.40 8.13
CA THR A 64 -5.57 4.41 8.42
C THR A 64 -5.00 4.58 9.84
N ARG A 65 -4.78 5.81 10.30
CA ARG A 65 -4.32 6.09 11.67
C ARG A 65 -5.35 5.71 12.73
N GLU A 66 -6.63 5.93 12.46
CA GLU A 66 -7.73 5.52 13.34
C GLU A 66 -7.83 4.00 13.44
N ALA A 67 -7.69 3.28 12.32
CA ALA A 67 -7.60 1.83 12.31
C ALA A 67 -6.41 1.32 13.15
N TYR A 68 -5.23 1.92 13.02
CA TYR A 68 -4.08 1.57 13.87
C TYR A 68 -4.42 1.71 15.36
N LYS A 69 -5.01 2.84 15.76
CA LYS A 69 -5.44 3.06 17.17
C LYS A 69 -6.46 2.04 17.63
N ALA A 70 -7.46 1.71 16.82
CA ALA A 70 -8.47 0.70 17.13
C ALA A 70 -7.85 -0.68 17.35
N LEU A 71 -6.75 -0.99 16.66
CA LEU A 71 -5.99 -2.22 16.82
C LEU A 71 -4.95 -2.18 17.95
N GLY A 72 -4.73 -1.00 18.58
CA GLY A 72 -3.77 -0.82 19.67
C GLY A 72 -2.37 -0.35 19.23
N LYS A 73 -2.20 0.06 17.97
CA LYS A 73 -0.91 0.57 17.46
C LYS A 73 -0.82 2.09 17.53
N GLU A 74 0.33 2.61 17.98
CA GLU A 74 0.58 4.06 18.02
C GLU A 74 1.05 4.58 16.63
N PRO A 75 0.21 5.34 15.89
CA PRO A 75 0.52 5.75 14.53
C PRO A 75 1.58 6.86 14.42
N ASN A 76 1.95 7.53 15.51
CA ASN A 76 3.05 8.49 15.48
C ASN A 76 4.41 7.80 15.42
N ARG A 77 4.51 6.64 16.07
CA ARG A 77 5.72 5.81 16.07
C ARG A 77 5.79 4.91 14.84
N TYR A 78 4.64 4.35 14.42
CA TYR A 78 4.51 3.45 13.26
C TYR A 78 3.64 4.11 12.20
N ARG A 79 4.21 5.06 11.46
CA ARG A 79 3.44 5.81 10.45
C ARG A 79 3.05 4.94 9.27
N PRO A 80 1.81 5.09 8.76
CA PRO A 80 1.46 4.58 7.44
C PRO A 80 2.41 5.08 6.36
N SER A 81 2.73 4.25 5.38
CA SER A 81 3.65 4.58 4.28
C SER A 81 3.20 5.82 3.51
N ALA A 82 1.90 5.92 3.22
CA ALA A 82 1.33 7.10 2.57
C ALA A 82 1.55 8.39 3.38
N GLU A 83 1.40 8.35 4.72
CA GLU A 83 1.70 9.51 5.57
C GLU A 83 3.18 9.87 5.52
N ALA A 84 4.08 8.88 5.61
CA ALA A 84 5.51 9.11 5.57
C ALA A 84 5.93 9.75 4.23
N LEU A 85 5.38 9.26 3.12
CA LEU A 85 5.63 9.75 1.77
C LEU A 85 5.10 11.18 1.59
N ASN A 86 3.86 11.44 2.01
CA ASN A 86 3.24 12.78 1.94
C ASN A 86 4.02 13.81 2.77
N ARG A 87 4.45 13.46 3.99
CA ARG A 87 5.29 14.34 4.81
C ARG A 87 6.62 14.66 4.15
N ARG A 88 7.19 13.70 3.41
CA ARG A 88 8.44 13.91 2.66
C ARG A 88 8.22 14.92 1.53
N CYS A 89 7.10 14.80 0.77
CA CYS A 89 6.71 15.76 -0.27
C CYS A 89 6.52 17.18 0.29
N VAL A 90 5.73 17.32 1.37
CA VAL A 90 5.44 18.63 1.98
C VAL A 90 6.70 19.29 2.53
N LYS A 91 7.67 18.52 3.04
CA LYS A 91 8.99 19.04 3.43
C LYS A 91 9.89 19.47 2.27
N GLY A 92 9.49 19.20 1.03
CA GLY A 92 10.34 19.44 -0.14
C GLY A 92 11.56 18.53 -0.21
N LEU A 93 11.54 17.39 0.49
CA LEU A 93 12.62 16.42 0.42
C LEU A 93 12.50 15.58 -0.85
N GLU A 94 13.63 15.36 -1.50
CA GLU A 94 13.68 14.55 -2.72
C GLU A 94 13.21 13.12 -2.46
N LEU A 95 12.37 12.61 -3.37
CA LEU A 95 11.92 11.22 -3.37
C LEU A 95 13.01 10.34 -3.99
N TYR A 96 13.02 9.07 -3.63
CA TYR A 96 13.95 8.11 -4.22
C TYR A 96 13.33 7.56 -5.51
N ARG A 97 14.08 7.68 -6.62
CA ARG A 97 13.74 7.07 -7.90
C ARG A 97 14.22 5.63 -7.92
N SER A 98 13.34 4.70 -8.28
CA SER A 98 13.61 3.27 -8.22
C SER A 98 13.08 2.54 -9.47
N LEU A 99 12.15 1.60 -9.29
CA LEU A 99 11.52 0.81 -10.34
C LEU A 99 10.12 1.34 -10.63
N SER A 100 9.69 1.20 -11.88
CA SER A 100 8.43 1.77 -12.38
C SER A 100 7.22 1.44 -11.51
N VAL A 101 7.06 0.18 -11.07
CA VAL A 101 5.91 -0.21 -10.25
C VAL A 101 5.99 0.40 -8.85
N ILE A 102 7.16 0.42 -8.23
CA ILE A 102 7.34 1.04 -6.90
C ILE A 102 6.98 2.52 -6.95
N ASP A 103 7.48 3.22 -7.98
CA ASP A 103 7.33 4.65 -8.09
C ASP A 103 5.92 5.08 -8.52
N LEU A 104 5.23 4.31 -9.40
CA LEU A 104 3.83 4.58 -9.73
C LEU A 104 2.88 4.31 -8.55
N VAL A 105 3.16 3.31 -7.71
CA VAL A 105 2.44 3.06 -6.45
C VAL A 105 2.64 4.21 -5.48
N ASN A 106 3.87 4.73 -5.37
CA ASN A 106 4.17 5.93 -4.59
C ASN A 106 3.41 7.16 -5.12
N LEU A 107 3.33 7.34 -6.45
CA LEU A 107 2.55 8.42 -7.07
C LEU A 107 1.08 8.37 -6.64
N VAL A 108 0.44 7.18 -6.75
CA VAL A 108 -0.96 7.03 -6.34
C VAL A 108 -1.13 7.25 -4.83
N SER A 109 -0.17 6.81 -4.01
CA SER A 109 -0.18 7.07 -2.55
C SER A 109 -0.03 8.56 -2.21
N ILE A 110 0.72 9.33 -2.99
CA ILE A 110 0.81 10.80 -2.85
C ILE A 110 -0.52 11.45 -3.20
N GLU A 111 -1.11 11.07 -4.34
CA GLU A 111 -2.35 11.64 -4.84
C GLU A 111 -3.54 11.32 -3.93
N SER A 112 -3.68 10.09 -3.46
CA SER A 112 -4.87 9.59 -2.76
C SER A 112 -4.76 9.56 -1.23
N GLY A 113 -3.54 9.46 -0.68
CA GLY A 113 -3.31 9.24 0.75
C GLY A 113 -3.51 7.78 1.21
N HIS A 114 -3.82 6.84 0.32
CA HIS A 114 -3.92 5.43 0.66
C HIS A 114 -2.54 4.75 0.70
N SER A 115 -2.33 3.86 1.68
CA SER A 115 -1.17 2.97 1.72
C SER A 115 -1.42 1.75 0.82
N ILE A 116 -0.49 1.49 -0.08
CA ILE A 116 -0.61 0.45 -1.11
C ILE A 116 0.56 -0.50 -0.96
N GLY A 117 0.29 -1.80 -0.79
CA GLY A 117 1.30 -2.86 -0.84
C GLY A 117 1.50 -3.33 -2.28
N ALA A 118 2.73 -3.66 -2.65
CA ALA A 118 3.08 -4.16 -3.98
C ALA A 118 4.12 -5.28 -3.88
N PHE A 119 3.75 -6.48 -4.33
CA PHE A 119 4.50 -7.71 -4.11
C PHE A 119 4.82 -8.43 -5.42
N ASP A 120 5.94 -9.12 -5.45
CA ASP A 120 6.22 -10.15 -6.45
C ASP A 120 5.29 -11.34 -6.18
N ARG A 121 4.29 -11.57 -7.04
CA ARG A 121 3.30 -12.62 -6.86
C ARG A 121 3.95 -14.02 -6.84
N ASP A 122 5.03 -14.22 -7.58
CA ASP A 122 5.74 -15.51 -7.61
C ASP A 122 6.52 -15.78 -6.31
N ALA A 123 6.78 -14.74 -5.49
CA ALA A 123 7.38 -14.86 -4.15
C ALA A 123 6.33 -15.02 -3.02
N VAL A 124 5.05 -14.82 -3.32
CA VAL A 124 3.94 -15.05 -2.38
C VAL A 124 3.58 -16.52 -2.36
N ALA A 125 3.61 -17.15 -1.19
CA ALA A 125 3.36 -18.58 -1.02
C ALA A 125 1.86 -18.90 -0.96
N GLY A 126 1.42 -19.78 -1.87
CA GLY A 126 0.02 -20.24 -1.95
C GLY A 126 -0.88 -19.29 -2.76
N ASP A 127 -2.17 -19.61 -2.74
CA ASP A 127 -3.20 -18.92 -3.53
C ASP A 127 -4.18 -18.12 -2.68
N MET A 128 -3.88 -17.96 -1.40
CA MET A 128 -4.65 -17.18 -0.43
C MET A 128 -3.71 -16.35 0.42
N ILE A 129 -4.11 -15.12 0.72
CA ILE A 129 -3.51 -14.28 1.75
C ILE A 129 -4.55 -13.95 2.82
N GLU A 130 -4.11 -13.85 4.07
CA GLU A 130 -4.98 -13.44 5.17
C GLU A 130 -4.58 -12.07 5.70
N LEU A 131 -5.55 -11.14 5.79
CA LEU A 131 -5.39 -9.91 6.54
C LEU A 131 -5.78 -10.16 8.00
N GLY A 132 -4.82 -10.09 8.88
CA GLY A 132 -4.99 -10.19 10.32
C GLY A 132 -4.30 -9.06 11.06
N VAL A 133 -4.14 -9.24 12.37
CA VAL A 133 -3.42 -8.31 13.23
C VAL A 133 -2.09 -8.94 13.65
N GLY A 134 -1.00 -8.17 13.56
CA GLY A 134 0.34 -8.62 13.93
C GLY A 134 0.43 -8.98 15.41
N GLU A 135 1.17 -10.04 15.72
CA GLU A 135 1.39 -10.53 17.06
C GLU A 135 2.70 -10.02 17.66
N GLU A 136 2.84 -10.07 18.98
CA GLU A 136 4.08 -9.70 19.65
C GLU A 136 5.16 -10.74 19.35
N GLY A 137 6.35 -10.27 18.93
CA GLY A 137 7.46 -11.14 18.56
C GLY A 137 7.32 -11.82 17.19
N GLU A 138 6.25 -11.54 16.44
CA GLU A 138 6.08 -12.07 15.09
C GLU A 138 7.23 -11.63 14.18
N PRO A 139 7.94 -12.59 13.52
CA PRO A 139 9.06 -12.27 12.66
C PRO A 139 8.62 -11.46 11.44
N TYR A 140 9.26 -10.32 11.22
CA TYR A 140 8.99 -9.49 10.05
C TYR A 140 10.22 -8.67 9.66
N GLU A 141 10.72 -8.88 8.45
CA GLU A 141 11.84 -8.14 7.88
C GLU A 141 11.33 -7.09 6.91
N ALA A 142 11.31 -5.83 7.35
CA ALA A 142 10.78 -4.73 6.53
C ALA A 142 11.83 -4.23 5.52
N ILE A 143 11.40 -3.96 4.28
CA ILE A 143 12.27 -3.47 3.20
C ILE A 143 13.05 -2.24 3.66
N GLY A 144 14.39 -2.34 3.62
CA GLY A 144 15.32 -1.24 3.93
C GLY A 144 15.33 -0.77 5.40
N ARG A 145 14.68 -1.51 6.31
CA ARG A 145 14.59 -1.16 7.74
C ARG A 145 15.05 -2.26 8.69
N GLY A 146 15.18 -3.51 8.17
CA GLY A 146 15.43 -4.68 9.00
C GLY A 146 14.23 -5.11 9.81
N ALA A 147 14.46 -5.76 10.96
CA ALA A 147 13.40 -6.28 11.82
C ALA A 147 12.43 -5.18 12.28
N LEU A 148 11.13 -5.37 11.99
CA LEU A 148 10.05 -4.46 12.35
C LEU A 148 9.10 -5.14 13.33
N ASN A 149 8.82 -4.50 14.47
CA ASN A 149 7.75 -4.94 15.36
C ASN A 149 6.38 -4.61 14.76
N ILE A 150 5.72 -5.65 14.22
CA ILE A 150 4.42 -5.56 13.58
C ILE A 150 3.24 -5.81 14.54
N ALA A 151 3.49 -6.07 15.83
CA ALA A 151 2.42 -6.25 16.82
C ALA A 151 1.38 -5.13 16.71
N CYS A 152 0.10 -5.49 16.68
CA CYS A 152 -1.04 -4.60 16.53
C CYS A 152 -1.11 -3.81 15.19
N LEU A 153 -0.29 -4.12 14.19
CA LEU A 153 -0.48 -3.62 12.83
C LEU A 153 -1.42 -4.53 12.03
N PRO A 154 -2.22 -4.00 11.09
CA PRO A 154 -2.80 -4.84 10.05
C PRO A 154 -1.69 -5.48 9.23
N VAL A 155 -1.74 -6.80 9.05
CA VAL A 155 -0.70 -7.57 8.35
C VAL A 155 -1.34 -8.52 7.36
N PHE A 156 -0.94 -8.44 6.10
CA PHE A 156 -1.19 -9.53 5.14
C PHE A 156 -0.17 -10.64 5.35
N ARG A 157 -0.66 -11.86 5.42
CA ARG A 157 0.16 -13.09 5.52
C ARG A 157 -0.17 -14.03 4.38
N ASP A 158 0.86 -14.66 3.86
CA ASP A 158 0.72 -15.85 3.02
C ASP A 158 0.97 -17.13 3.84
N ALA A 159 1.15 -18.27 3.19
CA ALA A 159 1.37 -19.54 3.87
C ALA A 159 2.69 -19.61 4.70
N ILE A 160 3.61 -18.67 4.50
CA ILE A 160 4.91 -18.62 5.23
C ILE A 160 4.85 -17.61 6.38
N GLY A 161 4.22 -16.45 6.19
CA GLY A 161 4.18 -15.40 7.19
C GLY A 161 3.83 -14.02 6.62
N GLY A 162 4.13 -12.95 7.35
CA GLY A 162 3.81 -11.60 6.95
C GLY A 162 4.47 -11.19 5.64
N ILE A 163 3.68 -10.61 4.72
CA ILE A 163 4.15 -10.09 3.44
C ILE A 163 4.07 -8.57 3.36
N GLY A 164 3.08 -7.95 4.02
CA GLY A 164 2.88 -6.51 3.94
C GLY A 164 2.08 -5.93 5.10
N THR A 165 2.39 -4.69 5.45
CA THR A 165 1.64 -3.85 6.38
C THR A 165 1.47 -2.47 5.75
N PRO A 166 0.48 -1.64 6.17
CA PRO A 166 0.42 -0.27 5.66
C PRO A 166 1.62 0.61 6.06
N THR A 167 2.51 0.12 6.93
CA THR A 167 3.75 0.81 7.30
C THR A 167 4.93 0.44 6.39
N SER A 168 5.07 -0.83 6.01
CA SER A 168 6.15 -1.33 5.15
C SER A 168 5.86 -2.75 4.69
N ASP A 169 6.28 -3.08 3.47
CA ASP A 169 6.24 -4.43 2.93
C ASP A 169 7.44 -5.26 3.42
N ASN A 170 7.32 -6.60 3.36
CA ASN A 170 8.37 -7.54 3.76
C ASN A 170 9.38 -7.74 2.63
N ASP A 171 10.66 -7.84 2.99
CA ASP A 171 11.78 -8.02 2.04
C ASP A 171 11.66 -9.29 1.20
N ARG A 172 11.03 -10.35 1.73
CA ARG A 172 10.85 -11.63 1.05
C ARG A 172 10.03 -11.55 -0.24
N THR A 173 9.01 -10.71 -0.25
CA THR A 173 8.07 -10.57 -1.37
C THR A 173 8.24 -9.26 -2.15
N LYS A 174 9.39 -8.59 -1.96
CA LYS A 174 9.67 -7.31 -2.62
C LYS A 174 9.76 -7.43 -4.14
N LEU A 175 9.38 -6.37 -4.80
CA LEU A 175 9.55 -6.24 -6.25
C LEU A 175 11.02 -6.09 -6.64
N SER A 176 11.36 -6.65 -7.80
CA SER A 176 12.67 -6.52 -8.45
C SER A 176 12.51 -6.18 -9.93
N GLU A 177 13.61 -5.90 -10.62
CA GLU A 177 13.61 -5.70 -12.09
C GLU A 177 13.14 -6.94 -12.85
N THR A 178 13.28 -8.12 -12.25
CA THR A 178 12.91 -9.40 -12.86
C THR A 178 11.47 -9.83 -12.55
N THR A 179 10.75 -9.09 -11.68
CA THR A 179 9.36 -9.39 -11.37
C THR A 179 8.48 -9.32 -12.61
N LYS A 180 7.74 -10.41 -12.87
CA LYS A 180 6.85 -10.56 -14.03
C LYS A 180 5.38 -10.62 -13.65
N LYS A 181 5.08 -11.06 -12.44
CA LYS A 181 3.72 -11.16 -11.90
C LYS A 181 3.59 -10.27 -10.68
N LEU A 182 2.64 -9.38 -10.73
CA LEU A 182 2.39 -8.38 -9.70
C LEU A 182 1.17 -8.75 -8.88
N LEU A 183 1.28 -8.56 -7.56
CA LEU A 183 0.17 -8.50 -6.64
C LEU A 183 0.16 -7.13 -5.97
N ILE A 184 -0.96 -6.43 -6.03
CA ILE A 184 -1.18 -5.15 -5.32
C ILE A 184 -2.33 -5.30 -4.32
N THR A 185 -2.15 -4.68 -3.15
CA THR A 185 -3.21 -4.49 -2.15
C THR A 185 -3.39 -2.98 -1.89
N LEU A 186 -4.46 -2.40 -2.44
CA LEU A 186 -4.87 -1.03 -2.14
C LEU A 186 -5.71 -1.04 -0.86
N ASN A 187 -5.13 -0.59 0.24
CA ASN A 187 -5.76 -0.61 1.56
C ASN A 187 -6.67 0.61 1.76
N ILE A 188 -7.96 0.39 2.01
CA ILE A 188 -8.97 1.41 2.19
C ILE A 188 -9.62 1.24 3.56
N TYR A 189 -9.27 2.10 4.51
CA TYR A 189 -9.77 2.10 5.89
C TYR A 189 -10.97 3.03 6.11
N GLY A 190 -11.31 3.85 5.10
CA GLY A 190 -12.40 4.81 5.10
C GLY A 190 -12.33 5.68 3.84
N SER A 191 -13.26 6.60 3.69
CA SER A 191 -13.32 7.48 2.53
C SER A 191 -12.04 8.30 2.37
N GLY A 192 -11.53 8.38 1.14
CA GLY A 192 -10.41 9.26 0.75
C GLY A 192 -10.89 10.61 0.20
N GLU A 193 -9.94 11.44 -0.24
CA GLU A 193 -10.21 12.65 -1.05
C GLU A 193 -10.67 12.28 -2.46
N MET A 194 -10.11 11.21 -3.01
CA MET A 194 -10.55 10.58 -4.24
C MET A 194 -11.47 9.41 -3.88
N ASN A 195 -12.49 9.16 -4.71
CA ASN A 195 -13.26 7.94 -4.53
C ASN A 195 -12.44 6.71 -4.93
N ASP A 196 -12.76 5.55 -4.34
CA ASP A 196 -11.95 4.35 -4.45
C ASP A 196 -11.85 3.79 -5.87
N GLU A 197 -12.91 3.97 -6.69
CA GLU A 197 -12.90 3.56 -8.10
C GLU A 197 -11.90 4.42 -8.89
N ALA A 198 -11.92 5.75 -8.69
CA ALA A 198 -10.97 6.65 -9.35
C ALA A 198 -9.51 6.35 -8.97
N VAL A 199 -9.24 6.01 -7.69
CA VAL A 199 -7.90 5.58 -7.26
C VAL A 199 -7.49 4.29 -7.96
N THR A 200 -8.41 3.32 -8.03
CA THR A 200 -8.18 2.03 -8.68
C THR A 200 -7.92 2.19 -10.18
N GLU A 201 -8.74 2.98 -10.86
CA GLU A 201 -8.58 3.28 -12.30
C GLU A 201 -7.25 4.00 -12.57
N ARG A 202 -6.89 4.99 -11.73
CA ARG A 202 -5.60 5.67 -11.83
C ARG A 202 -4.43 4.71 -11.72
N LEU A 203 -4.49 3.80 -10.73
CA LEU A 203 -3.45 2.79 -10.52
C LEU A 203 -3.33 1.85 -11.74
N MET A 204 -4.44 1.34 -12.25
CA MET A 204 -4.47 0.46 -13.41
C MET A 204 -3.96 1.17 -14.69
N ALA A 205 -4.36 2.43 -14.92
CA ALA A 205 -3.89 3.22 -16.05
C ALA A 205 -2.36 3.42 -16.02
N LEU A 206 -1.79 3.71 -14.84
CA LEU A 206 -0.35 3.84 -14.66
C LEU A 206 0.39 2.51 -14.86
N LEU A 207 -0.17 1.39 -14.38
CA LEU A 207 0.39 0.06 -14.62
C LEU A 207 0.44 -0.28 -16.11
N ILE A 208 -0.62 0.02 -16.86
CA ILE A 208 -0.64 -0.17 -18.32
C ILE A 208 0.43 0.70 -18.99
N LYS A 209 0.48 1.98 -18.62
CA LYS A 209 1.36 2.97 -19.25
C LYS A 209 2.84 2.70 -18.98
N TYR A 210 3.23 2.46 -17.71
CA TYR A 210 4.61 2.44 -17.27
C TYR A 210 5.19 1.07 -16.95
N ALA A 211 4.32 0.07 -16.72
CA ALA A 211 4.74 -1.30 -16.46
C ALA A 211 4.28 -2.30 -17.54
N SER A 212 3.72 -1.83 -18.66
CA SER A 212 3.19 -2.68 -19.75
C SER A 212 2.25 -3.77 -19.25
N ALA A 213 1.44 -3.45 -18.23
CA ALA A 213 0.58 -4.41 -17.56
C ALA A 213 -0.43 -5.04 -18.53
N ARG A 214 -0.59 -6.35 -18.41
CA ARG A 214 -1.54 -7.19 -19.17
C ARG A 214 -2.24 -8.16 -18.23
N ASN A 215 -3.32 -8.78 -18.72
CA ASN A 215 -4.08 -9.78 -17.96
C ASN A 215 -4.46 -9.26 -16.55
N ILE A 216 -4.84 -7.98 -16.49
CA ILE A 216 -5.15 -7.32 -15.22
C ILE A 216 -6.45 -7.91 -14.67
N MET A 217 -6.37 -8.45 -13.47
CA MET A 217 -7.52 -8.94 -12.69
C MET A 217 -7.70 -8.07 -11.46
N LYS A 218 -8.96 -7.74 -11.14
CA LYS A 218 -9.32 -6.91 -9.97
C LYS A 218 -10.38 -7.62 -9.14
N SER A 219 -10.19 -7.66 -7.83
CA SER A 219 -11.21 -8.08 -6.86
C SER A 219 -11.28 -7.12 -5.68
N VAL A 220 -12.43 -7.08 -5.02
CA VAL A 220 -12.66 -6.24 -3.85
C VAL A 220 -13.16 -7.12 -2.71
N TYR A 221 -12.46 -7.09 -1.58
CA TYR A 221 -12.84 -7.79 -0.36
C TYR A 221 -13.19 -6.75 0.72
N ARG A 222 -14.20 -7.04 1.54
CA ARG A 222 -14.75 -6.11 2.54
C ARG A 222 -14.85 -6.78 3.90
N ALA A 223 -14.61 -6.01 4.94
CA ALA A 223 -14.73 -6.50 6.31
C ALA A 223 -16.21 -6.67 6.75
N ASP A 224 -17.12 -5.87 6.20
CA ASP A 224 -18.56 -5.88 6.51
C ASP A 224 -19.36 -6.98 5.79
N CYS A 225 -18.77 -7.68 4.83
CA CYS A 225 -19.40 -8.83 4.19
C CYS A 225 -19.04 -10.11 4.96
N ALA A 226 -20.07 -10.81 5.48
CA ALA A 226 -19.89 -12.19 5.92
C ALA A 226 -19.62 -13.09 4.67
N GLU A 227 -18.78 -14.09 4.82
CA GLU A 227 -18.55 -15.14 3.82
C GLU A 227 -19.80 -15.97 3.60
#